data_8322758abd450f17bf6e7eccc8efb9a6
#
_entry.id   8322758abd450f17bf6e7eccc8efb9a6
#
_cell.length_a   1.000
_cell.length_b   1.000
_cell.length_c   1.000
_cell.angle_alpha   90.00
_cell.angle_beta   90.00
_cell.angle_gamma   90.00
#
_symmetry.space_group_name_H-M   'P 1'
#
loop_
_entity.id
_entity.type
_entity.pdbx_description
1 polymer ?
#
loop_
_entity_poly.entity_id
_entity_poly.type
_entity_poly.pdbx_seq_one_letter_code
_entity_poly.pdbx_strand_id
1 'polypeptide(L)'
;FGLGYNTYIAVQYAKNLQVVALEKHQDALDALQMLEIEGFWFIQELADKGEYKDGCDLKLIMGDATETIDKIPGKFDVIFHDPFSPSKNPELWTEKFFTKLYKLLKRKGRLVTYSCAREVRDNLKKAGFVVEDVDPVGRRGPSTLARKL
;
A
#
# COMPACT_ATOMS: atom_id res chain seq x y z
N PHE A 1 -4.39 2.65 -3.64
CA PHE A 1 -3.53 3.57 -4.42
C PHE A 1 -3.85 5.03 -4.09
N GLY A 2 -5.14 5.36 -4.05
CA GLY A 2 -5.61 6.70 -3.77
C GLY A 2 -5.08 7.72 -4.78
N LEU A 3 -4.51 8.81 -4.29
CA LEU A 3 -3.91 9.84 -5.13
C LEU A 3 -2.45 9.54 -5.55
N GLY A 4 -1.95 8.33 -5.33
CA GLY A 4 -0.65 7.86 -5.81
C GLY A 4 0.58 8.34 -5.04
N TYR A 5 0.44 9.08 -3.94
CA TYR A 5 1.56 9.65 -3.18
C TYR A 5 2.57 8.61 -2.70
N ASN A 6 2.11 7.45 -2.20
CA ASN A 6 3.02 6.39 -1.74
C ASN A 6 3.89 5.86 -2.89
N THR A 7 3.31 5.68 -4.08
CA THR A 7 4.02 5.25 -5.28
C THR A 7 4.99 6.33 -5.75
N TYR A 8 4.56 7.59 -5.79
CA TYR A 8 5.39 8.73 -6.14
C TYR A 8 6.65 8.80 -5.26
N ILE A 9 6.46 8.78 -3.94
CA ILE A 9 7.57 8.82 -2.98
C ILE A 9 8.49 7.60 -3.16
N ALA A 10 7.95 6.39 -3.33
CA ALA A 10 8.77 5.20 -3.50
C ALA A 10 9.71 5.31 -4.71
N VAL A 11 9.23 5.84 -5.83
CA VAL A 11 10.03 6.05 -7.04
C VAL A 11 11.15 7.08 -6.83
N GLN A 12 10.96 8.09 -5.98
CA GLN A 12 12.00 9.07 -5.68
C GLN A 12 13.17 8.48 -4.86
N TYR A 13 12.92 7.45 -4.06
CA TYR A 13 13.91 6.91 -3.13
C TYR A 13 14.50 5.55 -3.52
N ALA A 14 13.93 4.86 -4.51
CA ALA A 14 14.39 3.53 -4.91
C ALA A 14 14.62 3.43 -6.43
N LYS A 15 15.73 2.78 -6.81
CA LYS A 15 16.04 2.46 -8.21
C LYS A 15 15.55 1.05 -8.56
N ASN A 16 15.25 0.81 -9.84
CA ASN A 16 14.75 -0.48 -10.35
C ASN A 16 13.55 -1.01 -9.57
N LEU A 17 12.64 -0.11 -9.22
CA LEU A 17 11.48 -0.38 -8.39
C LEU A 17 10.41 -1.11 -9.19
N GLN A 18 9.82 -2.14 -8.59
CA GLN A 18 8.60 -2.78 -9.07
C GLN A 18 7.48 -2.50 -8.07
N VAL A 19 6.39 -1.90 -8.51
CA VAL A 19 5.23 -1.59 -7.68
C VAL A 19 3.99 -2.21 -8.27
N VAL A 20 3.19 -2.83 -7.40
CA VAL A 20 1.79 -3.19 -7.71
C VAL A 20 0.90 -2.41 -6.75
N ALA A 21 0.08 -1.56 -7.29
CA ALA A 21 -0.89 -0.76 -6.55
C ALA A 21 -2.31 -1.28 -6.79
N LEU A 22 -3.16 -1.18 -5.78
CA LEU A 22 -4.57 -1.55 -5.86
C LEU A 22 -5.44 -0.32 -5.66
N GLU A 23 -6.45 -0.14 -6.50
CA GLU A 23 -7.48 0.89 -6.35
C GLU A 23 -8.85 0.32 -6.72
N LYS A 24 -9.87 0.72 -5.97
CA LYS A 24 -11.25 0.29 -6.21
C LYS A 24 -12.09 1.38 -6.90
N HIS A 25 -11.80 2.63 -6.61
CA HIS A 25 -12.62 3.77 -6.94
C HIS A 25 -12.07 4.55 -8.14
N GLN A 26 -12.83 4.61 -9.22
CA GLN A 26 -12.47 5.42 -10.38
C GLN A 26 -12.38 6.90 -10.03
N ASP A 27 -13.26 7.40 -9.14
CA ASP A 27 -13.29 8.79 -8.69
C ASP A 27 -11.94 9.25 -8.09
N ALA A 28 -11.18 8.32 -7.46
CA ALA A 28 -9.85 8.63 -6.93
C ALA A 28 -8.86 8.88 -8.07
N LEU A 29 -8.96 8.13 -9.17
CA LEU A 29 -8.11 8.32 -10.35
C LEU A 29 -8.51 9.57 -11.12
N ASP A 30 -9.80 9.86 -11.22
CA ASP A 30 -10.29 11.09 -11.86
C ASP A 30 -9.81 12.33 -11.09
N ALA A 31 -9.88 12.30 -9.75
CA ALA A 31 -9.36 13.37 -8.91
C ALA A 31 -7.83 13.52 -9.04
N LEU A 32 -7.09 12.40 -9.21
CA LEU A 32 -5.65 12.42 -9.42
C LEU A 32 -5.27 13.13 -10.73
N GLN A 33 -6.06 12.97 -11.79
CA GLN A 33 -5.82 13.64 -13.08
C GLN A 33 -5.92 15.18 -12.98
N MET A 34 -6.64 15.69 -11.97
CA MET A 34 -6.80 17.13 -11.74
C MET A 34 -5.67 17.75 -10.91
N LEU A 35 -4.70 16.95 -10.42
CA LEU A 35 -3.60 17.44 -9.60
C LEU A 35 -2.52 18.12 -10.44
N GLU A 36 -2.18 19.35 -10.08
CA GLU A 36 -1.07 20.10 -10.67
C GLU A 36 0.16 20.02 -9.75
N ILE A 37 0.83 18.86 -9.74
CA ILE A 37 2.03 18.61 -8.94
C ILE A 37 3.20 18.38 -9.87
N GLU A 38 4.27 19.15 -9.70
CA GLU A 38 5.49 19.01 -10.49
C GLU A 38 6.08 17.59 -10.34
N GLY A 39 6.41 16.97 -11.48
CA GLY A 39 6.95 15.62 -11.52
C GLY A 39 5.93 14.50 -11.30
N PHE A 40 4.63 14.80 -11.20
CA PHE A 40 3.59 13.80 -10.94
C PHE A 40 3.03 13.13 -12.20
N TRP A 41 3.44 13.58 -13.36
CA TRP A 41 2.95 13.15 -14.67
C TRP A 41 2.97 11.63 -14.89
N PHE A 42 3.99 10.93 -14.40
CA PHE A 42 4.08 9.47 -14.55
C PHE A 42 3.07 8.71 -13.66
N ILE A 43 2.64 9.31 -12.54
CA ILE A 43 1.56 8.78 -11.69
C ILE A 43 0.22 8.95 -12.39
N GLN A 44 0.01 10.07 -13.09
CA GLN A 44 -1.19 10.31 -13.90
C GLN A 44 -1.23 9.35 -15.09
N GLU A 45 -0.09 9.10 -15.74
CA GLU A 45 0.03 8.11 -16.80
C GLU A 45 -0.25 6.68 -16.30
N LEU A 46 0.27 6.31 -15.12
CA LEU A 46 -0.05 5.03 -14.47
C LEU A 46 -1.55 4.89 -14.19
N ALA A 47 -2.20 5.95 -13.72
CA ALA A 47 -3.64 5.94 -13.44
C ALA A 47 -4.48 5.81 -14.71
N ASP A 48 -4.04 6.41 -15.82
CA ASP A 48 -4.73 6.35 -17.12
C ASP A 48 -4.55 4.98 -17.82
N LYS A 49 -3.30 4.49 -17.87
CA LYS A 49 -2.94 3.28 -18.63
C LYS A 49 -2.93 1.99 -17.82
N GLY A 50 -2.96 2.07 -16.49
CA GLY A 50 -2.83 0.92 -15.61
C GLY A 50 -1.39 0.38 -15.47
N GLU A 51 -0.44 0.87 -16.26
CA GLU A 51 0.98 0.52 -16.17
C GLU A 51 1.88 1.70 -16.59
N TYR A 52 3.11 1.70 -16.05
CA TYR A 52 4.15 2.64 -16.43
C TYR A 52 5.52 1.97 -16.33
N LYS A 53 6.37 2.13 -17.38
CA LYS A 53 7.68 1.48 -17.50
C LYS A 53 8.71 2.45 -18.07
N ASP A 54 9.33 3.23 -17.17
CA ASP A 54 10.51 4.02 -17.49
C ASP A 54 11.34 4.19 -16.22
N GLY A 55 12.47 3.51 -16.15
CA GLY A 55 13.31 3.45 -14.96
C GLY A 55 12.70 2.71 -13.75
N CYS A 56 11.42 2.34 -13.81
CA CYS A 56 10.68 1.53 -12.84
C CYS A 56 9.56 0.76 -13.55
N ASP A 57 9.03 -0.28 -12.89
CA ASP A 57 7.90 -1.08 -13.39
C ASP A 57 6.72 -0.90 -12.43
N LEU A 58 5.76 -0.08 -12.82
CA LEU A 58 4.59 0.24 -12.02
C LEU A 58 3.34 -0.38 -12.64
N LYS A 59 2.50 -0.98 -11.82
CA LYS A 59 1.22 -1.57 -12.24
C LYS A 59 0.11 -1.16 -11.29
N LEU A 60 -1.00 -0.70 -11.84
CA LEU A 60 -2.23 -0.41 -11.12
C LEU A 60 -3.28 -1.46 -11.47
N ILE A 61 -3.85 -2.09 -10.46
CA ILE A 61 -4.92 -3.09 -10.61
C ILE A 61 -6.20 -2.49 -10.05
N MET A 62 -7.19 -2.32 -10.90
CA MET A 62 -8.52 -1.85 -10.52
C MET A 62 -9.36 -2.99 -9.95
N GLY A 63 -10.08 -2.71 -8.87
CA GLY A 63 -11.04 -3.62 -8.24
C GLY A 63 -10.90 -3.70 -6.73
N ASP A 64 -11.82 -4.43 -6.11
CA ASP A 64 -11.82 -4.64 -4.66
C ASP A 64 -10.55 -5.39 -4.22
N ALA A 65 -9.81 -4.81 -3.27
CA ALA A 65 -8.56 -5.39 -2.80
C ALA A 65 -8.74 -6.77 -2.17
N THR A 66 -9.92 -7.08 -1.61
CA THR A 66 -10.22 -8.40 -1.04
C THR A 66 -10.26 -9.51 -2.09
N GLU A 67 -10.53 -9.16 -3.35
CA GLU A 67 -10.62 -10.06 -4.50
C GLU A 67 -9.35 -10.03 -5.36
N THR A 68 -8.81 -8.83 -5.57
CA THR A 68 -7.66 -8.62 -6.47
C THR A 68 -6.34 -9.07 -5.85
N ILE A 69 -6.22 -9.04 -4.52
CA ILE A 69 -4.99 -9.40 -3.81
C ILE A 69 -4.50 -10.82 -4.09
N ASP A 70 -5.43 -11.75 -4.29
CA ASP A 70 -5.10 -13.15 -4.58
C ASP A 70 -4.55 -13.36 -6.00
N LYS A 71 -4.69 -12.37 -6.87
CA LYS A 71 -4.23 -12.37 -8.26
C LYS A 71 -2.85 -11.73 -8.45
N ILE A 72 -2.30 -11.15 -7.38
CA ILE A 72 -1.00 -10.46 -7.44
C ILE A 72 0.12 -11.51 -7.50
N PRO A 73 0.93 -11.53 -8.56
CA PRO A 73 2.04 -12.45 -8.68
C PRO A 73 3.25 -11.98 -7.85
N GLY A 74 4.04 -12.93 -7.38
CA GLY A 74 5.34 -12.66 -6.79
C GLY A 74 5.33 -12.39 -5.30
N LYS A 75 6.44 -11.80 -4.84
CA LYS A 75 6.71 -11.45 -3.44
C LYS A 75 7.35 -10.07 -3.38
N PHE A 76 7.02 -9.34 -2.33
CA PHE A 76 7.41 -7.95 -2.14
C PHE A 76 8.33 -7.78 -0.93
N ASP A 77 9.21 -6.80 -1.02
CA ASP A 77 10.08 -6.41 0.09
C ASP A 77 9.31 -5.54 1.11
N VAL A 78 8.41 -4.67 0.57
CA VAL A 78 7.64 -3.73 1.38
C VAL A 78 6.18 -3.69 0.90
N ILE A 79 5.26 -3.58 1.84
CA ILE A 79 3.85 -3.27 1.59
C ILE A 79 3.49 -1.98 2.33
N PHE A 80 3.00 -0.97 1.62
CA PHE A 80 2.33 0.19 2.20
C PHE A 80 0.84 -0.12 2.32
N HIS A 81 0.36 -0.25 3.55
CA HIS A 81 -1.04 -0.58 3.84
C HIS A 81 -1.76 0.66 4.36
N ASP A 82 -2.28 1.45 3.44
CA ASP A 82 -2.89 2.75 3.70
C ASP A 82 -4.33 2.88 3.17
N PRO A 83 -5.24 1.91 3.43
CA PRO A 83 -6.64 2.09 3.09
C PRO A 83 -7.28 3.15 4.01
N PHE A 84 -8.53 3.52 3.75
CA PHE A 84 -9.30 4.32 4.69
C PHE A 84 -9.38 3.64 6.06
N SER A 85 -9.75 4.41 7.09
CA SER A 85 -9.77 3.94 8.49
C SER A 85 -10.53 2.62 8.67
N PRO A 86 -10.23 1.85 9.73
CA PRO A 86 -10.94 0.61 10.05
C PRO A 86 -12.47 0.76 10.13
N SER A 87 -12.97 1.95 10.46
CA SER A 87 -14.41 2.24 10.46
C SER A 87 -15.01 2.39 9.07
N LYS A 88 -14.19 2.72 8.05
CA LYS A 88 -14.64 2.90 6.65
C LYS A 88 -14.42 1.68 5.78
N ASN A 89 -13.31 0.97 5.99
CA ASN A 89 -12.97 -0.24 5.25
C ASN A 89 -12.60 -1.38 6.22
N PRO A 90 -13.51 -1.84 7.09
CA PRO A 90 -13.20 -2.84 8.11
C PRO A 90 -12.62 -4.14 7.53
N GLU A 91 -13.05 -4.53 6.33
CA GLU A 91 -12.61 -5.74 5.63
C GLU A 91 -11.10 -5.79 5.37
N LEU A 92 -10.45 -4.64 5.15
CA LEU A 92 -9.03 -4.53 4.87
C LEU A 92 -8.14 -4.55 6.13
N TRP A 93 -8.75 -4.51 7.33
CA TRP A 93 -8.04 -4.48 8.61
C TRP A 93 -8.18 -5.77 9.41
N THR A 94 -8.73 -6.82 8.78
CA THR A 94 -8.96 -8.13 9.42
C THR A 94 -7.69 -8.98 9.45
N GLU A 95 -7.61 -9.92 10.41
CA GLU A 95 -6.58 -10.96 10.45
C GLU A 95 -6.50 -11.71 9.10
N LYS A 96 -7.64 -12.06 8.52
CA LYS A 96 -7.73 -12.76 7.23
C LYS A 96 -7.04 -11.98 6.11
N PHE A 97 -7.27 -10.68 6.02
CA PHE A 97 -6.65 -9.84 5.01
C PHE A 97 -5.14 -9.69 5.26
N PHE A 98 -4.73 -9.45 6.50
CA PHE A 98 -3.31 -9.40 6.86
C PHE A 98 -2.57 -10.70 6.62
N THR A 99 -3.23 -11.84 6.76
CA THR A 99 -2.64 -13.15 6.39
C THR A 99 -2.34 -13.24 4.90
N LYS A 100 -3.18 -12.67 4.02
CA LYS A 100 -2.89 -12.58 2.59
C LYS A 100 -1.69 -11.65 2.32
N LEU A 101 -1.62 -10.49 2.96
CA LEU A 101 -0.48 -9.58 2.87
C LEU A 101 0.81 -10.23 3.37
N TYR A 102 0.74 -10.97 4.48
CA TYR A 102 1.89 -11.73 5.00
C TYR A 102 2.43 -12.74 3.98
N LYS A 103 1.54 -13.44 3.25
CA LYS A 103 1.93 -14.37 2.20
C LYS A 103 2.60 -13.68 1.02
N LEU A 104 2.23 -12.45 0.70
CA LEU A 104 2.84 -11.66 -0.38
C LEU A 104 4.22 -11.07 -0.02
N LEU A 105 4.58 -11.01 1.25
CA LEU A 105 5.89 -10.53 1.65
C LEU A 105 6.97 -11.62 1.50
N LYS A 106 8.15 -11.19 1.08
CA LYS A 106 9.38 -11.96 1.19
C LYS A 106 9.74 -12.19 2.66
N ARG A 107 10.63 -13.13 2.94
CA ARG A 107 11.27 -13.25 4.25
C ARG A 107 11.99 -11.93 4.58
N LYS A 108 11.89 -11.45 5.82
CA LYS A 108 12.34 -10.13 6.31
C LYS A 108 11.62 -8.93 5.65
N GLY A 109 10.59 -9.18 4.86
CA GLY A 109 9.75 -8.12 4.29
C GLY A 109 8.97 -7.37 5.37
N ARG A 110 8.51 -6.17 5.04
CA ARG A 110 7.90 -5.21 5.96
C ARG A 110 6.55 -4.74 5.45
N LEU A 111 5.61 -4.58 6.37
CA LEU A 111 4.37 -3.86 6.12
C LEU A 111 4.38 -2.60 6.98
N VAL A 112 4.04 -1.48 6.39
CA VAL A 112 3.94 -0.17 7.07
C VAL A 112 2.52 0.34 6.95
N THR A 113 1.98 0.87 8.05
CA THR A 113 0.67 1.53 8.04
C THR A 113 0.64 2.68 9.03
N TYR A 114 -0.19 3.67 8.74
CA TYR A 114 -0.43 4.79 9.63
C TYR A 114 -1.21 4.39 10.88
N SER A 115 -1.98 3.31 10.85
CA SER A 115 -2.85 2.93 11.96
C SER A 115 -2.07 2.37 13.14
N CYS A 116 -2.27 2.97 14.31
CA CYS A 116 -1.76 2.48 15.59
C CYS A 116 -2.86 1.89 16.47
N ALA A 117 -4.06 1.65 15.93
CA ALA A 117 -5.18 1.10 16.67
C ALA A 117 -4.83 -0.30 17.22
N ARG A 118 -5.20 -0.54 18.48
CA ARG A 118 -4.90 -1.81 19.17
C ARG A 118 -5.42 -3.02 18.37
N GLU A 119 -6.66 -2.96 17.91
CA GLU A 119 -7.28 -4.05 17.14
C GLU A 119 -6.49 -4.36 15.85
N VAL A 120 -6.03 -3.33 15.13
CA VAL A 120 -5.21 -3.49 13.93
C VAL A 120 -3.91 -4.22 14.25
N ARG A 121 -3.23 -3.81 15.32
CA ARG A 121 -1.97 -4.43 15.76
C ARG A 121 -2.18 -5.88 16.22
N ASP A 122 -3.28 -6.14 16.92
CA ASP A 122 -3.61 -7.50 17.36
C ASP A 122 -3.90 -8.41 16.16
N ASN A 123 -4.61 -7.91 15.13
CA ASN A 123 -4.86 -8.65 13.89
C ASN A 123 -3.57 -8.88 13.09
N LEU A 124 -2.64 -7.92 13.03
CA LEU A 124 -1.32 -8.11 12.43
C LEU A 124 -0.52 -9.21 13.14
N LYS A 125 -0.50 -9.20 14.48
CA LYS A 125 0.18 -10.25 15.27
C LYS A 125 -0.42 -11.63 15.03
N LYS A 126 -1.75 -11.74 15.01
CA LYS A 126 -2.45 -13.00 14.70
C LYS A 126 -2.13 -13.51 13.30
N ALA A 127 -1.93 -12.61 12.33
CA ALA A 127 -1.50 -12.94 10.97
C ALA A 127 -0.02 -13.37 10.87
N GLY A 128 0.76 -13.32 11.98
CA GLY A 128 2.14 -13.80 12.06
C GLY A 128 3.20 -12.71 12.00
N PHE A 129 2.83 -11.43 12.01
CA PHE A 129 3.79 -10.33 12.03
C PHE A 129 4.36 -10.06 13.41
N VAL A 130 5.63 -9.66 13.46
CA VAL A 130 6.21 -8.95 14.60
C VAL A 130 5.91 -7.46 14.43
N VAL A 131 5.23 -6.85 15.41
CA VAL A 131 4.70 -5.49 15.32
C VAL A 131 5.49 -4.56 16.23
N GLU A 132 5.91 -3.42 15.68
CA GLU A 132 6.70 -2.38 16.33
C GLU A 132 6.09 -1.00 16.10
N ASP A 133 6.34 -0.08 17.01
CA ASP A 133 6.03 1.34 16.85
C ASP A 133 7.10 2.02 16.02
N VAL A 134 6.68 2.95 15.18
CA VAL A 134 7.56 3.86 14.45
C VAL A 134 7.21 5.28 14.85
N ASP A 135 8.22 6.12 14.98
CA ASP A 135 8.04 7.53 15.33
C ASP A 135 7.04 8.22 14.41
N PRO A 136 6.20 9.07 14.96
CA PRO A 136 5.18 9.76 14.19
C PRO A 136 5.81 10.74 13.19
N VAL A 137 5.29 10.75 11.95
CA VAL A 137 5.66 11.74 10.93
C VAL A 137 4.40 12.54 10.58
N GLY A 138 4.43 13.84 10.86
CA GLY A 138 3.33 14.76 10.54
C GLY A 138 2.02 14.52 11.35
N ARG A 139 2.06 13.73 12.44
CA ARG A 139 0.89 13.38 13.26
C ARG A 139 1.30 13.14 14.73
N ARG A 140 0.32 13.16 15.64
CA ARG A 140 0.58 12.99 17.09
C ARG A 140 0.86 11.54 17.53
N GLY A 141 0.28 10.54 16.87
CA GLY A 141 0.43 9.13 17.24
C GLY A 141 1.48 8.41 16.40
N PRO A 142 2.06 7.31 16.91
CA PRO A 142 3.01 6.50 16.16
C PRO A 142 2.37 5.86 14.91
N SER A 143 3.20 5.47 13.96
CA SER A 143 2.82 4.55 12.89
C SER A 143 3.16 3.12 13.30
N THR A 144 2.71 2.14 12.53
CA THR A 144 2.98 0.72 12.81
C THR A 144 3.87 0.14 11.73
N LEU A 145 4.96 -0.49 12.14
CA LEU A 145 5.81 -1.35 11.32
C LEU A 145 5.53 -2.81 11.70
N ALA A 146 5.20 -3.63 10.71
CA ALA A 146 4.97 -5.06 10.90
C ALA A 146 5.98 -5.85 10.05
N ARG A 147 6.77 -6.74 10.68
CA ARG A 147 7.84 -7.49 10.00
C ARG A 147 7.46 -8.96 9.87
N LYS A 148 7.81 -9.52 8.73
CA LYS A 148 7.83 -10.97 8.50
C LYS A 148 9.23 -11.50 8.85
N LEU A 149 9.34 -12.48 9.74
CA LEU A 149 10.58 -13.14 10.11
C LEU A 149 11.08 -14.10 9.02
#